data_d3957dbadfc8b5a15c07a091e7fa14cb
#
_entry.id   d3957dbadfc8b5a15c07a091e7fa14cb
#
_cell.length_a   1.000
_cell.length_b   1.000
_cell.length_c   1.000
_cell.angle_alpha   90.00
_cell.angle_beta   90.00
_cell.angle_gamma   90.00
#
_symmetry.space_group_name_H-M   'P 1'
#
loop_
_entity.id
_entity.type
_entity.pdbx_description
1 polymer ?
#
loop_
_entity_poly.entity_id
_entity_poly.type
_entity_poly.pdbx_seq_one_letter_code
_entity_poly.pdbx_strand_id
1 'polypeptide(L)'
;MEWKDYAVEIRKLLELKGNPVAITYSMKAPAKPAQGKFRVCEAFLDARDSKVIDLTSSSSSCSGGALHLGLCERLKGDADKALKEFLVNGEKLFCSIAALYRSQYLSSPPPTGLAEHIIFSPMDKAEFRPDIVLFICNAEQACRLVTLDEYDTGIPPKLEMSGSTCHQAVAYPLVTGELNVCLMDYTSRRIKGYKPEDLLVSIPYHRFHGIMRSIERCTAGRAKMEIPESFRRVAGEDTLRGLED
;
A
#
# COMPACT_ATOMS: atom_id res chain seq x y z
N MET A 1 -8.07 4.95 21.33
CA MET A 1 -8.74 4.42 20.13
C MET A 1 -7.83 3.36 19.53
N GLU A 2 -8.33 2.17 19.32
CA GLU A 2 -7.56 1.07 18.74
C GLU A 2 -7.61 1.12 17.21
N TRP A 3 -6.72 0.38 16.53
CA TRP A 3 -6.68 0.34 15.05
C TRP A 3 -8.01 -0.06 14.39
N LYS A 4 -8.83 -0.85 15.10
CA LYS A 4 -10.16 -1.26 14.62
C LYS A 4 -11.14 -0.09 14.52
N ASP A 5 -11.10 0.83 15.47
CA ASP A 5 -11.92 2.04 15.45
C ASP A 5 -11.48 2.96 14.29
N TYR A 6 -10.16 3.08 14.09
CA TYR A 6 -9.59 3.85 12.98
C TYR A 6 -10.03 3.30 11.61
N ALA A 7 -10.16 1.97 11.47
CA ALA A 7 -10.62 1.36 10.22
C ALA A 7 -12.02 1.83 9.81
N VAL A 8 -12.93 1.88 10.76
CA VAL A 8 -14.32 2.34 10.53
C VAL A 8 -14.33 3.84 10.19
N GLU A 9 -13.57 4.63 10.91
CA GLU A 9 -13.54 6.07 10.75
C GLU A 9 -12.94 6.49 9.40
N ILE A 10 -11.77 5.96 9.03
CA ILE A 10 -11.10 6.31 7.77
C ILE A 10 -11.88 5.80 6.56
N ARG A 11 -12.50 4.62 6.66
CA ARG A 11 -13.36 4.09 5.60
C ARG A 11 -14.53 5.02 5.31
N LYS A 12 -15.17 5.54 6.35
CA LYS A 12 -16.28 6.50 6.21
C LYS A 12 -15.79 7.82 5.66
N LEU A 13 -14.68 8.35 6.17
CA LEU A 13 -14.13 9.63 5.74
C LEU A 13 -13.80 9.66 4.25
N LEU A 14 -13.17 8.59 3.75
CA LEU A 14 -12.73 8.47 2.36
C LEU A 14 -13.78 7.82 1.45
N GLU A 15 -14.94 7.43 1.98
CA GLU A 15 -15.98 6.72 1.23
C GLU A 15 -15.46 5.49 0.49
N LEU A 16 -14.59 4.72 1.18
CA LEU A 16 -13.96 3.54 0.59
C LEU A 16 -14.99 2.45 0.28
N LYS A 17 -14.89 1.87 -0.90
CA LYS A 17 -15.77 0.76 -1.34
C LYS A 17 -15.49 -0.55 -0.60
N GLY A 18 -14.27 -0.72 -0.06
CA GLY A 18 -13.86 -1.90 0.68
C GLY A 18 -13.15 -1.54 1.99
N ASN A 19 -12.63 -2.55 2.69
CA ASN A 19 -11.93 -2.32 3.93
C ASN A 19 -10.50 -1.83 3.70
N PRO A 20 -9.96 -0.95 4.57
CA PRO A 20 -8.51 -0.81 4.70
C PRO A 20 -7.91 -2.17 5.06
N VAL A 21 -6.77 -2.50 4.47
CA VAL A 21 -6.09 -3.78 4.67
C VAL A 21 -4.97 -3.61 5.69
N ALA A 22 -5.06 -4.34 6.78
CA ALA A 22 -3.96 -4.49 7.73
C ALA A 22 -2.98 -5.54 7.19
N ILE A 23 -1.70 -5.18 7.09
CA ILE A 23 -0.60 -6.09 6.78
C ILE A 23 0.25 -6.22 8.03
N THR A 24 0.37 -7.44 8.54
CA THR A 24 1.08 -7.72 9.80
C THR A 24 2.15 -8.79 9.58
N TYR A 25 3.36 -8.51 10.03
CA TYR A 25 4.46 -9.45 10.11
C TYR A 25 4.44 -10.13 11.49
N SER A 26 4.26 -11.45 11.53
CA SER A 26 4.01 -12.18 12.77
C SER A 26 4.79 -13.50 12.84
N MET A 27 5.18 -13.88 14.05
CA MET A 27 5.67 -15.23 14.35
C MET A 27 4.54 -16.18 14.73
N LYS A 28 3.27 -15.71 14.72
CA LYS A 28 2.08 -16.50 15.07
C LYS A 28 1.07 -16.43 13.94
N ALA A 29 0.53 -17.59 13.58
CA ALA A 29 -0.57 -17.67 12.62
C ALA A 29 -1.84 -16.97 13.14
N PRO A 30 -2.67 -16.42 12.24
CA PRO A 30 -4.01 -15.94 12.60
C PRO A 30 -4.95 -17.14 12.90
N ALA A 31 -6.00 -16.89 13.69
CA ALA A 31 -6.88 -17.97 14.16
C ALA A 31 -7.65 -18.69 13.04
N LYS A 32 -8.07 -17.95 12.00
CA LYS A 32 -8.95 -18.49 10.94
C LYS A 32 -8.57 -17.93 9.57
N PRO A 33 -7.40 -18.28 9.00
CA PRO A 33 -7.03 -17.86 7.66
C PRO A 33 -7.82 -18.61 6.58
N ALA A 34 -8.03 -17.96 5.44
CA ALA A 34 -8.52 -18.63 4.24
C ALA A 34 -7.51 -19.68 3.78
N GLN A 35 -8.00 -20.82 3.34
CA GLN A 35 -7.17 -21.91 2.84
C GLN A 35 -6.84 -21.72 1.37
N GLY A 36 -5.62 -22.03 0.96
CA GLY A 36 -5.18 -21.98 -0.43
C GLY A 36 -3.78 -21.43 -0.62
N LYS A 37 -3.48 -21.15 -1.89
CA LYS A 37 -2.25 -20.45 -2.30
C LYS A 37 -2.65 -19.13 -2.93
N PHE A 38 -1.96 -18.06 -2.55
CA PHE A 38 -2.30 -16.71 -2.95
C PHE A 38 -1.10 -15.97 -3.52
N ARG A 39 -1.35 -15.09 -4.47
CA ARG A 39 -0.43 -14.01 -4.82
C ARG A 39 -0.63 -12.85 -3.85
N VAL A 40 0.40 -12.07 -3.60
CA VAL A 40 0.32 -10.88 -2.73
C VAL A 40 -0.74 -9.90 -3.23
N CYS A 41 -0.76 -9.64 -4.54
CA CYS A 41 -1.73 -8.73 -5.16
C CYS A 41 -3.19 -9.24 -5.09
N GLU A 42 -3.42 -10.57 -5.02
CA GLU A 42 -4.73 -11.16 -4.74
C GLU A 42 -5.09 -11.04 -3.26
N ALA A 43 -4.11 -11.22 -2.36
CA ALA A 43 -4.32 -11.06 -0.92
C ALA A 43 -4.78 -9.66 -0.53
N PHE A 44 -4.34 -8.60 -1.23
CA PHE A 44 -4.87 -7.24 -1.02
C PHE A 44 -6.37 -7.16 -1.31
N LEU A 45 -6.82 -7.72 -2.45
CA LEU A 45 -8.23 -7.73 -2.83
C LEU A 45 -9.07 -8.58 -1.86
N ASP A 46 -8.60 -9.77 -1.55
CA ASP A 46 -9.29 -10.69 -0.65
C ASP A 46 -9.46 -10.10 0.75
N ALA A 47 -8.42 -9.43 1.27
CA ALA A 47 -8.51 -8.76 2.56
C ALA A 47 -9.42 -7.53 2.53
N ARG A 48 -9.35 -6.72 1.45
CA ARG A 48 -10.34 -5.65 1.22
C ARG A 48 -11.77 -6.19 1.27
N ASP A 49 -12.00 -7.36 0.70
CA ASP A 49 -13.31 -8.03 0.59
C ASP A 49 -13.63 -8.94 1.79
N SER A 50 -12.98 -8.70 2.93
CA SER A 50 -13.28 -9.30 4.24
C SER A 50 -12.70 -10.69 4.55
N LYS A 51 -11.73 -11.20 3.76
CA LYS A 51 -10.99 -12.42 4.07
C LYS A 51 -9.75 -12.14 4.92
N VAL A 52 -9.32 -13.12 5.69
CA VAL A 52 -8.01 -13.12 6.36
C VAL A 52 -7.11 -14.08 5.59
N ILE A 53 -6.01 -13.57 5.05
CA ILE A 53 -5.04 -14.35 4.26
C ILE A 53 -3.74 -14.44 5.06
N ASP A 54 -3.24 -15.65 5.21
CA ASP A 54 -1.94 -15.93 5.81
C ASP A 54 -0.95 -16.37 4.72
N LEU A 55 -0.04 -15.48 4.36
CA LEU A 55 1.05 -15.81 3.45
C LEU A 55 2.28 -16.28 4.23
N THR A 56 2.67 -17.51 3.89
CA THR A 56 3.90 -18.16 4.34
C THR A 56 4.74 -18.55 3.12
N SER A 57 5.93 -19.08 3.33
CA SER A 57 6.75 -19.63 2.23
C SER A 57 6.01 -20.74 1.45
N SER A 58 5.13 -21.49 2.08
CA SER A 58 4.39 -22.60 1.46
C SER A 58 3.07 -22.19 0.81
N SER A 59 2.40 -21.14 1.30
CA SER A 59 1.11 -20.67 0.77
C SER A 59 1.25 -19.58 -0.29
N SER A 60 2.44 -18.99 -0.46
CA SER A 60 2.69 -18.04 -1.55
C SER A 60 2.77 -18.74 -2.90
N SER A 61 1.99 -18.28 -3.88
CA SER A 61 1.98 -18.82 -5.27
C SER A 61 2.82 -17.99 -6.24
N CYS A 62 3.54 -16.96 -5.76
CA CYS A 62 4.35 -16.07 -6.59
C CYS A 62 5.72 -15.84 -5.93
N SER A 63 6.79 -16.28 -6.60
CA SER A 63 8.17 -16.13 -6.09
C SER A 63 8.60 -14.67 -5.94
N GLY A 64 8.18 -13.78 -6.84
CA GLY A 64 8.44 -12.34 -6.74
C GLY A 64 7.75 -11.73 -5.52
N GLY A 65 6.49 -12.11 -5.28
CA GLY A 65 5.76 -11.70 -4.09
C GLY A 65 6.40 -12.23 -2.81
N ALA A 66 6.74 -13.51 -2.76
CA ALA A 66 7.41 -14.13 -1.61
C ALA A 66 8.74 -13.44 -1.29
N LEU A 67 9.54 -13.09 -2.31
CA LEU A 67 10.80 -12.36 -2.14
C LEU A 67 10.57 -10.99 -1.50
N HIS A 68 9.65 -10.20 -2.04
CA HIS A 68 9.37 -8.84 -1.54
C HIS A 68 8.69 -8.81 -0.17
N LEU A 69 8.21 -9.94 0.30
CA LEU A 69 7.70 -10.11 1.66
C LEU A 69 8.75 -10.68 2.63
N GLY A 70 9.95 -11.06 2.16
CA GLY A 70 10.95 -11.71 3.00
C GLY A 70 10.61 -13.17 3.34
N LEU A 71 9.73 -13.83 2.58
CA LEU A 71 9.35 -15.23 2.75
C LEU A 71 10.30 -16.20 2.07
N CYS A 72 11.14 -15.74 1.15
CA CYS A 72 12.16 -16.54 0.50
C CYS A 72 13.36 -15.69 0.06
N GLU A 73 14.48 -16.34 -0.20
CA GLU A 73 15.63 -15.73 -0.86
C GLU A 73 15.39 -15.57 -2.37
N ARG A 74 16.23 -14.75 -3.01
CA ARG A 74 16.28 -14.68 -4.47
C ARG A 74 16.58 -16.06 -5.05
N LEU A 75 15.88 -16.41 -6.13
CA LEU A 75 16.16 -17.63 -6.89
C LEU A 75 17.61 -17.61 -7.39
N LYS A 76 18.22 -18.80 -7.50
CA LYS A 76 19.61 -19.01 -7.96
C LYS A 76 19.63 -20.05 -9.08
N GLY A 77 20.70 -20.05 -9.88
CA GLY A 77 20.92 -21.05 -10.93
C GLY A 77 19.87 -21.02 -12.04
N ASP A 78 19.41 -22.19 -12.44
CA ASP A 78 18.48 -22.33 -13.59
C ASP A 78 17.07 -21.81 -13.30
N ALA A 79 16.62 -21.86 -12.05
CA ALA A 79 15.34 -21.27 -11.66
C ALA A 79 15.34 -19.74 -11.81
N ASP A 80 16.43 -19.07 -11.47
CA ASP A 80 16.62 -17.64 -11.67
C ASP A 80 16.66 -17.27 -13.17
N LYS A 81 17.38 -18.07 -13.97
CA LYS A 81 17.43 -17.89 -15.44
C LYS A 81 16.04 -18.04 -16.06
N ALA A 82 15.30 -19.08 -15.68
CA ALA A 82 13.95 -19.32 -16.20
C ALA A 82 12.98 -18.21 -15.83
N LEU A 83 13.04 -17.68 -14.60
CA LEU A 83 12.23 -16.54 -14.18
C LEU A 83 12.56 -15.28 -15.02
N LYS A 84 13.83 -14.99 -15.22
CA LYS A 84 14.28 -13.82 -16.02
C LYS A 84 13.86 -13.94 -17.48
N GLU A 85 13.99 -15.12 -18.06
CA GLU A 85 13.50 -15.42 -19.40
C GLU A 85 11.99 -15.17 -19.52
N PHE A 86 11.22 -15.62 -18.53
CA PHE A 86 9.78 -15.38 -18.48
C PHE A 86 9.45 -13.89 -18.36
N LEU A 87 10.12 -13.14 -17.48
CA LEU A 87 9.86 -11.70 -17.27
C LEU A 87 10.18 -10.85 -18.51
N VAL A 88 11.19 -11.25 -19.30
CA VAL A 88 11.60 -10.53 -20.51
C VAL A 88 10.79 -10.99 -21.73
N ASN A 89 10.73 -12.28 -21.99
CA ASN A 89 10.18 -12.84 -23.22
C ASN A 89 8.74 -13.32 -23.10
N GLY A 90 8.28 -13.65 -21.87
CA GLY A 90 6.88 -14.05 -21.56
C GLY A 90 6.00 -12.87 -21.19
N GLU A 91 6.28 -12.22 -20.05
CA GLU A 91 5.55 -11.02 -19.60
C GLU A 91 5.81 -9.80 -20.47
N LYS A 92 7.01 -9.67 -21.02
CA LYS A 92 7.43 -8.56 -21.90
C LYS A 92 7.33 -7.18 -21.27
N LEU A 93 7.52 -7.10 -19.95
CA LEU A 93 7.55 -5.83 -19.23
C LEU A 93 8.93 -5.15 -19.29
N PHE A 94 9.96 -5.89 -19.70
CA PHE A 94 11.32 -5.39 -19.89
C PHE A 94 11.83 -5.80 -21.27
N CYS A 95 12.53 -4.90 -21.96
CA CYS A 95 13.07 -5.16 -23.29
C CYS A 95 14.31 -6.07 -23.26
N SER A 96 14.93 -6.28 -22.10
CA SER A 96 16.14 -7.09 -21.93
C SER A 96 16.37 -7.46 -20.46
N ILE A 97 17.22 -8.48 -20.25
CA ILE A 97 17.68 -8.86 -18.91
C ILE A 97 18.42 -7.71 -18.22
N ALA A 98 19.17 -6.89 -18.95
CA ALA A 98 19.85 -5.72 -18.40
C ALA A 98 18.87 -4.65 -17.86
N ALA A 99 17.76 -4.44 -18.57
CA ALA A 99 16.68 -3.54 -18.09
C ALA A 99 16.00 -4.10 -16.83
N LEU A 100 15.72 -5.40 -16.81
CA LEU A 100 15.17 -6.09 -15.65
C LEU A 100 16.10 -5.97 -14.43
N TYR A 101 17.40 -6.19 -14.60
CA TYR A 101 18.38 -6.04 -13.51
C TYR A 101 18.42 -4.64 -12.93
N ARG A 102 18.36 -3.60 -13.78
CA ARG A 102 18.30 -2.21 -13.28
C ARG A 102 17.08 -1.98 -12.41
N SER A 103 15.90 -2.47 -12.82
CA SER A 103 14.69 -2.38 -12.01
C SER A 103 14.81 -3.14 -10.68
N GLN A 104 15.36 -4.35 -10.71
CA GLN A 104 15.53 -5.16 -9.50
C GLN A 104 16.61 -4.62 -8.55
N TYR A 105 17.62 -3.94 -9.07
CA TYR A 105 18.66 -3.31 -8.26
C TYR A 105 18.11 -2.21 -7.34
N LEU A 106 17.08 -1.51 -7.79
CA LEU A 106 16.40 -0.45 -7.03
C LEU A 106 15.48 -1.03 -5.96
N SER A 107 15.15 -2.31 -5.99
CA SER A 107 14.26 -2.92 -5.02
C SER A 107 15.03 -3.51 -3.84
N SER A 108 14.64 -3.15 -2.62
CA SER A 108 15.21 -3.66 -1.37
C SER A 108 14.16 -4.48 -0.62
N PRO A 109 14.10 -5.81 -0.83
CA PRO A 109 13.20 -6.66 -0.06
C PRO A 109 13.63 -6.69 1.41
N PRO A 110 12.69 -6.91 2.35
CA PRO A 110 13.03 -7.14 3.74
C PRO A 110 13.87 -8.42 3.90
N PRO A 111 14.63 -8.56 4.99
CA PRO A 111 15.39 -9.76 5.26
C PRO A 111 14.50 -11.02 5.26
N THR A 112 15.01 -12.10 4.67
CA THR A 112 14.33 -13.40 4.71
C THR A 112 14.24 -13.91 6.15
N GLY A 113 13.04 -14.38 6.54
CA GLY A 113 12.77 -14.87 7.89
C GLY A 113 12.48 -13.77 8.93
N LEU A 114 12.21 -12.55 8.48
CA LEU A 114 11.74 -11.48 9.38
C LEU A 114 10.46 -11.88 10.12
N ALA A 115 9.60 -12.66 9.48
CA ALA A 115 8.41 -13.27 10.07
C ALA A 115 8.09 -14.61 9.40
N GLU A 116 7.35 -15.48 10.09
CA GLU A 116 6.86 -16.76 9.53
C GLU A 116 5.53 -16.57 8.79
N HIS A 117 4.74 -15.58 9.24
CA HIS A 117 3.40 -15.29 8.76
C HIS A 117 3.29 -13.83 8.34
N ILE A 118 2.89 -13.58 7.10
CA ILE A 118 2.52 -12.25 6.63
C ILE A 118 1.01 -12.23 6.45
N ILE A 119 0.33 -11.58 7.38
CA ILE A 119 -1.11 -11.63 7.52
C ILE A 119 -1.74 -10.42 6.84
N PHE A 120 -2.64 -10.67 5.91
CA PHE A 120 -3.48 -9.66 5.26
C PHE A 120 -4.90 -9.83 5.78
N SER A 121 -5.44 -8.80 6.40
CA SER A 121 -6.79 -8.86 6.95
C SER A 121 -7.52 -7.53 6.77
N PRO A 122 -8.87 -7.52 6.77
CA PRO A 122 -9.60 -6.29 6.99
C PRO A 122 -9.11 -5.67 8.31
N MET A 123 -8.83 -4.39 8.31
CA MET A 123 -8.21 -3.73 9.46
C MET A 123 -9.10 -3.77 10.72
N ASP A 124 -10.43 -3.74 10.54
CA ASP A 124 -11.40 -3.87 11.64
C ASP A 124 -11.43 -5.27 12.26
N LYS A 125 -10.95 -6.29 11.53
CA LYS A 125 -10.87 -7.70 11.98
C LYS A 125 -9.46 -8.15 12.32
N ALA A 126 -8.46 -7.26 12.21
CA ALA A 126 -7.07 -7.61 12.46
C ALA A 126 -6.88 -8.11 13.91
N GLU A 127 -6.31 -9.31 14.05
CA GLU A 127 -6.00 -9.91 15.37
C GLU A 127 -4.76 -9.27 16.00
N PHE A 128 -3.83 -8.79 15.15
CA PHE A 128 -2.58 -8.17 15.56
C PHE A 128 -2.54 -6.72 15.10
N ARG A 129 -1.74 -5.91 15.79
CA ARG A 129 -1.47 -4.54 15.35
C ARG A 129 -0.81 -4.55 13.97
N PRO A 130 -1.32 -3.78 13.00
CA PRO A 130 -0.70 -3.70 11.68
C PRO A 130 0.73 -3.15 11.74
N ASP A 131 1.60 -3.60 10.83
CA ASP A 131 2.84 -2.91 10.50
C ASP A 131 2.58 -1.88 9.41
N ILE A 132 1.71 -2.22 8.46
CA ILE A 132 1.29 -1.37 7.34
C ILE A 132 -0.23 -1.38 7.23
N VAL A 133 -0.82 -0.22 6.92
CA VAL A 133 -2.21 -0.08 6.49
C VAL A 133 -2.22 0.22 5.00
N LEU A 134 -2.88 -0.64 4.20
CA LEU A 134 -2.97 -0.49 2.76
C LEU A 134 -4.40 -0.13 2.36
N PHE A 135 -4.51 0.82 1.44
CA PHE A 135 -5.75 1.29 0.84
C PHE A 135 -5.77 0.98 -0.65
N ILE A 136 -6.86 0.39 -1.14
CA ILE A 136 -7.19 0.34 -2.56
C ILE A 136 -8.17 1.47 -2.80
N CYS A 137 -7.71 2.53 -3.46
CA CYS A 137 -8.41 3.80 -3.52
C CYS A 137 -8.21 4.48 -4.89
N ASN A 138 -8.94 5.55 -5.16
CA ASN A 138 -8.76 6.39 -6.34
C ASN A 138 -7.78 7.55 -6.06
N ALA A 139 -7.50 8.38 -7.07
CA ALA A 139 -6.53 9.47 -6.97
C ALA A 139 -6.97 10.56 -5.95
N GLU A 140 -8.26 10.85 -5.84
CA GLU A 140 -8.79 11.82 -4.86
C GLU A 140 -8.55 11.32 -3.43
N GLN A 141 -8.92 10.07 -3.16
CA GLN A 141 -8.72 9.44 -1.85
C GLN A 141 -7.22 9.32 -1.49
N ALA A 142 -6.37 9.04 -2.48
CA ALA A 142 -4.91 9.02 -2.30
C ALA A 142 -4.38 10.42 -1.96
N CYS A 143 -4.84 11.45 -2.66
CA CYS A 143 -4.49 12.84 -2.38
C CYS A 143 -4.83 13.23 -0.94
N ARG A 144 -6.03 12.88 -0.47
CA ARG A 144 -6.44 13.14 0.92
C ARG A 144 -5.55 12.44 1.95
N LEU A 145 -5.18 11.18 1.71
CA LEU A 145 -4.28 10.44 2.59
C LEU A 145 -2.88 11.07 2.66
N VAL A 146 -2.33 11.48 1.52
CA VAL A 146 -1.03 12.15 1.45
C VAL A 146 -1.08 13.52 2.17
N THR A 147 -2.12 14.33 1.91
CA THR A 147 -2.28 15.62 2.57
C THR A 147 -2.42 15.49 4.09
N LEU A 148 -3.14 14.46 4.56
CA LEU A 148 -3.27 14.18 5.99
C LEU A 148 -1.93 13.72 6.62
N ASP A 149 -1.10 13.00 5.88
CA ASP A 149 0.22 12.56 6.32
C ASP A 149 1.21 13.73 6.46
N GLU A 150 1.14 14.68 5.52
CA GLU A 150 1.99 15.87 5.51
C GLU A 150 1.54 16.95 6.53
N TYR A 151 0.29 16.92 6.98
CA TYR A 151 -0.36 18.03 7.68
C TYR A 151 0.43 18.57 8.88
N ASP A 152 0.98 17.70 9.71
CA ASP A 152 1.72 18.11 10.92
C ASP A 152 3.19 18.46 10.63
N THR A 153 3.77 17.96 9.57
CA THR A 153 5.22 18.07 9.28
C THR A 153 5.54 19.00 8.12
N GLY A 154 4.63 19.15 7.17
CA GLY A 154 4.86 19.83 5.89
C GLY A 154 5.90 19.13 5.01
N ILE A 155 6.28 17.89 5.33
CA ILE A 155 7.28 17.13 4.60
C ILE A 155 6.58 16.11 3.69
N PRO A 156 6.64 16.29 2.34
CA PRO A 156 6.03 15.35 1.41
C PRO A 156 6.72 13.98 1.47
N PRO A 157 5.97 12.88 1.33
CA PRO A 157 6.54 11.55 1.32
C PRO A 157 7.47 11.35 0.12
N LYS A 158 8.53 10.58 0.30
CA LYS A 158 9.41 10.15 -0.79
C LYS A 158 8.82 8.88 -1.41
N LEU A 159 8.29 9.00 -2.62
CA LEU A 159 7.63 7.88 -3.29
C LEU A 159 8.63 7.04 -4.08
N GLU A 160 8.46 5.72 -4.01
CA GLU A 160 9.22 4.74 -4.79
C GLU A 160 8.35 4.14 -5.90
N MET A 161 8.77 4.32 -7.14
CA MET A 161 8.04 3.89 -8.34
C MET A 161 8.79 2.76 -9.06
N SER A 162 9.17 1.70 -8.32
CA SER A 162 9.79 0.52 -8.92
C SER A 162 8.79 -0.31 -9.72
N GLY A 163 9.26 -1.23 -10.57
CA GLY A 163 8.40 -2.03 -11.43
C GLY A 163 7.62 -3.17 -10.75
N SER A 164 7.60 -3.26 -9.40
CA SER A 164 6.96 -4.35 -8.67
C SER A 164 5.92 -3.83 -7.68
N THR A 165 4.67 -4.29 -7.82
CA THR A 165 3.59 -3.99 -6.88
C THR A 165 3.94 -4.40 -5.45
N CYS A 166 4.50 -5.60 -5.26
CA CYS A 166 4.84 -6.10 -3.94
C CYS A 166 5.95 -5.28 -3.27
N HIS A 167 6.91 -4.78 -4.06
CA HIS A 167 7.92 -3.87 -3.56
C HIS A 167 7.31 -2.54 -3.14
N GLN A 168 6.60 -1.88 -4.05
CA GLN A 168 6.01 -0.55 -3.82
C GLN A 168 5.01 -0.55 -2.66
N ALA A 169 4.17 -1.59 -2.57
CA ALA A 169 3.06 -1.62 -1.61
C ALA A 169 3.43 -2.22 -0.25
N VAL A 170 4.50 -3.03 -0.16
CA VAL A 170 4.85 -3.71 1.11
C VAL A 170 6.31 -3.50 1.48
N ALA A 171 7.27 -3.92 0.63
CA ALA A 171 8.67 -3.90 1.01
C ALA A 171 9.17 -2.48 1.30
N TYR A 172 8.90 -1.53 0.41
CA TYR A 172 9.35 -0.14 0.57
C TYR A 172 8.80 0.52 1.84
N PRO A 173 7.47 0.53 2.09
CA PRO A 173 6.93 1.10 3.32
C PRO A 173 7.45 0.41 4.59
N LEU A 174 7.62 -0.92 4.56
CA LEU A 174 8.12 -1.68 5.69
C LEU A 174 9.57 -1.33 6.04
N VAL A 175 10.43 -1.24 5.02
CA VAL A 175 11.88 -1.06 5.21
C VAL A 175 12.23 0.40 5.50
N THR A 176 11.54 1.34 4.85
CA THR A 176 11.86 2.77 4.98
C THR A 176 11.07 3.49 6.04
N GLY A 177 9.90 2.98 6.42
CA GLY A 177 8.96 3.71 7.28
C GLY A 177 8.22 4.86 6.56
N GLU A 178 8.33 4.96 5.22
CA GLU A 178 7.69 6.00 4.42
C GLU A 178 6.32 5.54 3.91
N LEU A 179 5.38 6.48 3.78
CA LEU A 179 4.17 6.27 3.00
C LEU A 179 4.55 6.08 1.53
N ASN A 180 3.84 5.18 0.82
CA ASN A 180 4.02 5.04 -0.62
C ASN A 180 2.70 4.99 -1.38
N VAL A 181 2.68 5.65 -2.55
CA VAL A 181 1.59 5.55 -3.53
C VAL A 181 2.05 4.65 -4.66
N CYS A 182 1.36 3.53 -4.86
CA CYS A 182 1.74 2.49 -5.80
C CYS A 182 0.75 2.45 -6.97
N LEU A 183 1.25 2.65 -8.19
CA LEU A 183 0.46 2.51 -9.42
C LEU A 183 0.21 1.04 -9.79
N MET A 184 0.82 0.10 -9.09
CA MET A 184 0.92 -1.32 -9.42
C MET A 184 1.73 -1.57 -10.71
N ASP A 185 2.27 -2.77 -10.85
CA ASP A 185 2.79 -3.24 -12.14
C ASP A 185 1.64 -3.66 -13.06
N TYR A 186 1.91 -3.68 -14.38
CA TYR A 186 0.88 -3.93 -15.39
C TYR A 186 0.23 -5.31 -15.25
N THR A 187 0.99 -6.33 -14.84
CA THR A 187 0.48 -7.69 -14.64
C THR A 187 -0.48 -7.75 -13.45
N SER A 188 -0.11 -7.14 -12.32
CA SER A 188 -0.98 -7.07 -11.14
C SER A 188 -2.29 -6.31 -11.42
N ARG A 189 -2.24 -5.24 -12.22
CA ARG A 189 -3.45 -4.49 -12.62
C ARG A 189 -4.46 -5.31 -13.42
N ARG A 190 -4.02 -6.36 -14.11
CA ARG A 190 -4.89 -7.24 -14.91
C ARG A 190 -5.61 -8.31 -14.08
N ILE A 191 -5.30 -8.43 -12.79
CA ILE A 191 -6.00 -9.34 -11.89
C ILE A 191 -7.45 -8.88 -11.75
N LYS A 192 -8.37 -9.83 -11.92
CA LYS A 192 -9.80 -9.55 -11.79
C LYS A 192 -10.12 -9.00 -10.39
N GLY A 193 -10.77 -7.84 -10.35
CA GLY A 193 -11.15 -7.16 -9.11
C GLY A 193 -10.48 -5.79 -8.93
N TYR A 194 -9.36 -5.53 -9.60
CA TYR A 194 -8.83 -4.16 -9.72
C TYR A 194 -9.55 -3.38 -10.82
N LYS A 195 -9.72 -2.09 -10.61
CA LYS A 195 -10.31 -1.16 -11.57
C LYS A 195 -9.24 -0.27 -12.17
N PRO A 196 -9.47 0.32 -13.35
CA PRO A 196 -8.51 1.24 -13.98
C PRO A 196 -8.10 2.41 -13.08
N GLU A 197 -9.02 2.92 -12.27
CA GLU A 197 -8.80 4.03 -11.34
C GLU A 197 -8.12 3.65 -10.03
N ASP A 198 -7.98 2.35 -9.72
CA ASP A 198 -7.42 1.91 -8.44
C ASP A 198 -5.92 2.23 -8.33
N LEU A 199 -5.55 2.80 -7.21
CA LEU A 199 -4.20 2.96 -6.71
C LEU A 199 -4.06 2.19 -5.40
N LEU A 200 -2.82 1.87 -5.01
CA LEU A 200 -2.56 1.39 -3.65
C LEU A 200 -1.83 2.50 -2.89
N VAL A 201 -2.34 2.85 -1.73
CA VAL A 201 -1.63 3.72 -0.79
C VAL A 201 -1.29 2.87 0.43
N SER A 202 0.00 2.75 0.72
CA SER A 202 0.51 1.95 1.83
C SER A 202 1.18 2.85 2.84
N ILE A 203 0.73 2.76 4.08
CA ILE A 203 1.11 3.66 5.16
C ILE A 203 1.62 2.82 6.34
N PRO A 204 2.89 2.97 6.75
CA PRO A 204 3.37 2.37 8.00
C PRO A 204 2.49 2.79 9.18
N TYR A 205 2.18 1.86 10.08
CA TYR A 205 1.18 2.09 11.12
C TYR A 205 1.50 3.29 12.03
N HIS A 206 2.77 3.56 12.29
CA HIS A 206 3.16 4.72 13.10
C HIS A 206 2.78 6.05 12.43
N ARG A 207 2.88 6.16 11.09
CA ARG A 207 2.43 7.32 10.32
C ARG A 207 0.91 7.37 10.25
N PHE A 208 0.27 6.22 10.04
CA PHE A 208 -1.20 6.14 10.01
C PHE A 208 -1.84 6.64 11.30
N HIS A 209 -1.24 6.38 12.44
CA HIS A 209 -1.68 6.96 13.70
C HIS A 209 -1.59 8.50 13.69
N GLY A 210 -0.59 9.09 13.06
CA GLY A 210 -0.47 10.53 12.81
C GLY A 210 -1.62 11.08 11.96
N ILE A 211 -1.90 10.41 10.83
CA ILE A 211 -3.03 10.75 9.94
C ILE A 211 -4.34 10.82 10.73
N MET A 212 -4.63 9.82 11.57
CA MET A 212 -5.87 9.80 12.35
C MET A 212 -6.00 10.97 13.32
N ARG A 213 -4.89 11.51 13.84
CA ARG A 213 -4.90 12.71 14.69
C ARG A 213 -5.12 13.99 13.90
N SER A 214 -4.85 13.99 12.61
CA SER A 214 -4.96 15.16 11.74
C SER A 214 -6.35 15.33 11.13
N ILE A 215 -7.22 14.30 11.18
CA ILE A 215 -8.52 14.28 10.53
C ILE A 215 -9.40 15.49 10.88
N GLU A 216 -9.47 15.87 12.15
CA GLU A 216 -10.35 16.96 12.60
C GLU A 216 -9.73 18.35 12.35
N ARG A 217 -8.45 18.44 12.02
CA ARG A 217 -7.71 19.69 11.88
C ARG A 217 -7.36 20.06 10.44
N CYS A 218 -7.38 19.10 9.54
CA CYS A 218 -7.02 19.22 8.13
C CYS A 218 -8.26 19.23 7.24
N THR A 219 -8.29 20.05 6.21
CA THR A 219 -9.39 20.09 5.23
C THR A 219 -9.50 18.83 4.38
N ALA A 220 -8.40 18.10 4.18
CA ALA A 220 -8.45 16.76 3.61
C ALA A 220 -9.16 15.73 4.51
N GLY A 221 -9.34 16.07 5.79
CA GLY A 221 -10.15 15.36 6.77
C GLY A 221 -11.56 15.96 6.89
N ARG A 222 -11.82 16.60 8.02
CA ARG A 222 -13.14 17.18 8.36
C ARG A 222 -13.12 18.66 8.67
N ALA A 223 -11.95 19.28 8.77
CA ALA A 223 -11.87 20.71 9.01
C ALA A 223 -12.51 21.48 7.85
N LYS A 224 -13.23 22.54 8.17
CA LYS A 224 -13.72 23.47 7.16
C LYS A 224 -12.62 24.43 6.76
N MET A 225 -12.50 24.70 5.47
CA MET A 225 -11.63 25.75 4.99
C MET A 225 -12.18 27.11 5.46
N GLU A 226 -11.30 27.92 6.01
CA GLU A 226 -11.59 29.30 6.38
C GLU A 226 -10.60 30.20 5.66
N ILE A 227 -11.11 31.24 5.00
CA ILE A 227 -10.29 32.22 4.30
C ILE A 227 -10.09 33.43 5.21
N PRO A 228 -8.88 33.63 5.78
CA PRO A 228 -8.62 34.74 6.68
C PRO A 228 -8.84 36.09 5.98
N GLU A 229 -9.30 37.10 6.71
CA GLU A 229 -9.52 38.44 6.18
C GLU A 229 -8.23 39.09 5.64
N SER A 230 -7.09 38.78 6.25
CA SER A 230 -5.78 39.17 5.76
C SER A 230 -5.48 38.66 4.34
N PHE A 231 -5.89 37.40 4.05
CA PHE A 231 -5.72 36.82 2.72
C PHE A 231 -6.73 37.40 1.73
N ARG A 232 -8.00 37.62 2.14
CA ARG A 232 -9.03 38.25 1.30
C ARG A 232 -8.61 39.62 0.77
N ARG A 233 -7.86 40.37 1.55
CA ARG A 233 -7.35 41.72 1.16
C ARG A 233 -6.29 41.70 0.06
N VAL A 234 -5.55 40.59 -0.08
CA VAL A 234 -4.43 40.48 -1.04
C VAL A 234 -4.74 39.54 -2.20
N ALA A 235 -5.71 38.65 -2.05
CA ALA A 235 -6.13 37.73 -3.09
C ALA A 235 -7.03 38.43 -4.11
N GLY A 236 -6.83 38.12 -5.40
CA GLY A 236 -7.74 38.57 -6.45
C GLY A 236 -9.09 37.81 -6.38
N GLU A 237 -10.15 38.45 -6.93
CA GLU A 237 -11.51 37.86 -6.93
C GLU A 237 -11.56 36.46 -7.53
N ASP A 238 -10.82 36.19 -8.62
CA ASP A 238 -10.79 34.86 -9.27
C ASP A 238 -10.18 33.80 -8.35
N THR A 239 -9.18 34.17 -7.55
CA THR A 239 -8.58 33.27 -6.54
C THR A 239 -9.57 32.93 -5.45
N LEU A 240 -10.31 33.91 -4.95
CA LEU A 240 -11.31 33.71 -3.89
C LEU A 240 -12.49 32.86 -4.37
N ARG A 241 -12.96 33.09 -5.60
CA ARG A 241 -14.07 32.32 -6.20
C ARG A 241 -13.72 30.81 -6.27
N GLY A 242 -12.49 30.46 -6.69
CA GLY A 242 -12.06 29.08 -6.77
C GLY A 242 -11.84 28.38 -5.40
N LEU A 243 -11.88 29.12 -4.29
CA LEU A 243 -11.75 28.59 -2.92
C LEU A 243 -13.10 28.50 -2.18
N GLU A 244 -14.14 29.19 -2.64
CA GLU A 244 -15.45 29.25 -2.00
C GLU A 244 -16.45 28.22 -2.55
N ASP A 245 -16.14 27.57 -3.69
CA ASP A 245 -16.91 26.48 -4.31
C ASP A 245 -16.51 25.11 -3.73
#